data_e97812b12fafa61663a901dc2bd859bc
#
_entry.id   e97812b12fafa61663a901dc2bd859bc
#
_cell.length_a   1.000
_cell.length_b   1.000
_cell.length_c   1.000
_cell.angle_alpha   90.00
_cell.angle_beta   90.00
_cell.angle_gamma   90.00
#
_symmetry.space_group_name_H-M   'P 1'
#
loop_
_entity.id
_entity.type
_entity.pdbx_description
1 polymer ?
#
loop_
_entity_poly.entity_id
_entity_poly.type
_entity_poly.pdbx_seq_one_letter_code
_entity_poly.pdbx_strand_id
1 'polypeptide(L)'
;PYLFFWQASQEVEEMNQGKVHRPLRQLSRGGYPELDRITIDTIVGMIFSNAIAFFIILTTAAVLNANGVTNITSAAQAAEALRPLAGDFTFLLFALGIIGTGMLAIPVLAGSAAYGVSEAFGWRATLEAKAPDAVGFYTIIAAATVIGFGLGFTGISAINMLVWSAVINGIAAVPIMAMMMMIVANRNLMGRFRARTWLIALGWLGTALMALAVIALFWSFLAG
;
A
#
# COMPACT_ATOMS: atom_id res chain seq x y z
N PRO A 1 -0.72 4.13 -0.23
CA PRO A 1 -2.05 4.57 -0.72
C PRO A 1 -2.58 3.74 -1.88
N TYR A 2 -1.72 3.06 -2.69
CA TYR A 2 -2.14 2.26 -3.84
C TYR A 2 -3.07 1.08 -3.47
N LEU A 3 -2.89 0.44 -2.33
CA LEU A 3 -3.79 -0.62 -1.85
C LEU A 3 -5.22 -0.13 -1.59
N PHE A 4 -5.39 1.17 -1.36
CA PHE A 4 -6.71 1.76 -1.23
C PHE A 4 -7.53 1.64 -2.52
N PHE A 5 -6.91 1.85 -3.68
CA PHE A 5 -7.57 1.66 -4.98
C PHE A 5 -8.00 0.20 -5.16
N TRP A 6 -7.10 -0.74 -4.87
CA TRP A 6 -7.44 -2.16 -4.92
C TRP A 6 -8.64 -2.51 -4.06
N GLN A 7 -8.61 -2.12 -2.79
CA GLN A 7 -9.67 -2.46 -1.84
C GLN A 7 -11.00 -1.79 -2.22
N ALA A 8 -10.98 -0.51 -2.59
CA ALA A 8 -12.18 0.19 -2.98
C ALA A 8 -12.83 -0.40 -4.25
N SER A 9 -12.03 -0.74 -5.25
CA SER A 9 -12.51 -1.34 -6.49
C SER A 9 -13.03 -2.75 -6.27
N GLN A 10 -12.37 -3.55 -5.44
CA GLN A 10 -12.81 -4.90 -5.11
C GLN A 10 -14.17 -4.89 -4.37
N GLU A 11 -14.40 -3.97 -3.44
CA GLU A 11 -15.70 -3.81 -2.78
C GLU A 11 -16.80 -3.45 -3.79
N VAL A 12 -16.49 -2.63 -4.79
CA VAL A 12 -17.45 -2.31 -5.87
C VAL A 12 -17.72 -3.53 -6.75
N GLU A 13 -16.71 -4.34 -7.07
CA GLU A 13 -16.89 -5.59 -7.82
C GLU A 13 -17.77 -6.57 -7.07
N GLU A 14 -17.54 -6.79 -5.77
CA GLU A 14 -18.35 -7.68 -4.92
C GLU A 14 -19.82 -7.24 -4.85
N MET A 15 -20.05 -5.93 -4.79
CA MET A 15 -21.41 -5.38 -4.87
C MET A 15 -22.08 -5.67 -6.23
N ASN A 16 -21.35 -5.52 -7.32
CA ASN A 16 -21.88 -5.75 -8.68
C ASN A 16 -22.17 -7.22 -8.95
N GLN A 17 -21.48 -8.15 -8.29
CA GLN A 17 -21.70 -9.60 -8.39
C GLN A 17 -22.89 -10.10 -7.55
N GLY A 18 -23.54 -9.23 -6.80
CA GLY A 18 -24.61 -9.61 -5.89
C GLY A 18 -24.17 -10.40 -4.66
N LYS A 19 -22.86 -10.51 -4.41
CA LYS A 19 -22.30 -11.10 -3.19
C LYS A 19 -22.61 -10.23 -1.97
N VAL A 20 -22.58 -8.90 -2.17
CA VAL A 20 -23.05 -7.91 -1.20
C VAL A 20 -24.30 -7.27 -1.78
N HIS A 21 -25.45 -7.58 -1.23
CA HIS A 21 -26.76 -7.35 -1.88
C HIS A 21 -27.15 -5.89 -2.10
N ARG A 22 -26.51 -4.91 -1.45
CA ARG A 22 -26.80 -3.45 -1.65
C ARG A 22 -25.68 -2.59 -1.04
N PRO A 23 -25.44 -1.38 -1.57
CA PRO A 23 -24.57 -0.41 -0.91
C PRO A 23 -24.95 -0.21 0.55
N LEU A 24 -23.98 -0.17 1.46
CA LEU A 24 -24.21 -0.02 2.91
C LEU A 24 -25.21 1.10 3.25
N ARG A 25 -25.19 2.18 2.46
CA ARG A 25 -26.13 3.31 2.61
C ARG A 25 -27.60 2.95 2.41
N GLN A 26 -27.90 1.92 1.61
CA GLN A 26 -29.24 1.49 1.28
C GLN A 26 -29.78 0.38 2.20
N LEU A 27 -28.91 -0.21 3.03
CA LEU A 27 -29.29 -1.24 3.99
C LEU A 27 -29.94 -0.59 5.22
N SER A 28 -31.24 -0.73 5.38
CA SER A 28 -31.99 -0.10 6.48
C SER A 28 -31.62 -0.61 7.88
N ARG A 29 -31.19 -1.86 8.06
CA ARG A 29 -30.78 -2.45 9.35
C ARG A 29 -29.56 -3.39 9.28
N GLY A 30 -29.11 -3.81 8.11
CA GLY A 30 -28.07 -4.86 7.93
C GLY A 30 -26.65 -4.37 7.69
N GLY A 31 -26.40 -3.05 7.65
CA GLY A 31 -25.08 -2.52 7.32
C GLY A 31 -24.06 -2.50 8.47
N TYR A 32 -24.49 -2.66 9.71
CA TYR A 32 -23.59 -2.64 10.86
C TYR A 32 -22.71 -3.90 10.98
N PRO A 33 -23.23 -5.12 10.81
CA PRO A 33 -22.40 -6.32 10.84
C PRO A 33 -21.29 -6.31 9.77
N GLU A 34 -21.61 -5.79 8.58
CA GLU A 34 -20.62 -5.65 7.50
C GLU A 34 -19.54 -4.61 7.81
N LEU A 35 -19.96 -3.48 8.40
CA LEU A 35 -19.03 -2.46 8.86
C LEU A 35 -18.11 -2.99 10.00
N ASP A 36 -18.66 -3.80 10.90
CA ASP A 36 -17.89 -4.43 11.98
C ASP A 36 -16.88 -5.44 11.42
N ARG A 37 -17.26 -6.23 10.41
CA ARG A 37 -16.35 -7.14 9.69
C ARG A 37 -15.19 -6.38 9.07
N ILE A 38 -15.48 -5.36 8.26
CA ILE A 38 -14.46 -4.51 7.63
C ILE A 38 -13.56 -3.84 8.68
N THR A 39 -14.16 -3.40 9.79
CA THR A 39 -13.42 -2.75 10.88
C THR A 39 -12.45 -3.73 11.54
N ILE A 40 -12.89 -4.95 11.84
CA ILE A 40 -12.05 -5.98 12.46
C ILE A 40 -10.90 -6.37 11.52
N ASP A 41 -11.20 -6.64 10.26
CA ASP A 41 -10.20 -6.95 9.23
C ASP A 41 -9.14 -5.85 9.14
N THR A 42 -9.58 -4.60 9.08
CA THR A 42 -8.67 -3.45 9.00
C THR A 42 -7.80 -3.34 10.25
N ILE A 43 -8.39 -3.44 11.45
CA ILE A 43 -7.65 -3.33 12.71
C ILE A 43 -6.62 -4.47 12.82
N VAL A 44 -7.02 -5.71 12.55
CA VAL A 44 -6.13 -6.87 12.62
C VAL A 44 -4.99 -6.72 11.61
N GLY A 45 -5.30 -6.41 10.35
CA GLY A 45 -4.30 -6.21 9.31
C GLY A 45 -3.32 -5.08 9.66
N MET A 46 -3.81 -3.95 10.17
CA MET A 46 -2.97 -2.82 10.57
C MET A 46 -2.09 -3.13 11.78
N ILE A 47 -2.59 -3.86 12.78
CA ILE A 47 -1.79 -4.28 13.93
C ILE A 47 -0.65 -5.18 13.48
N PHE A 48 -0.93 -6.22 12.68
CA PHE A 48 0.12 -7.12 12.18
C PHE A 48 1.13 -6.39 11.29
N SER A 49 0.68 -5.57 10.37
CA SER A 49 1.56 -4.80 9.47
C SER A 49 2.49 -3.86 10.25
N ASN A 50 1.94 -3.09 11.19
CA ASN A 50 2.74 -2.18 12.01
C ASN A 50 3.67 -2.91 12.97
N ALA A 51 3.25 -4.06 13.54
CA ALA A 51 4.11 -4.88 14.38
C ALA A 51 5.31 -5.42 13.58
N ILE A 52 5.07 -5.94 12.37
CA ILE A 52 6.15 -6.40 11.49
C ILE A 52 7.10 -5.24 11.16
N ALA A 53 6.58 -4.09 10.76
CA ALA A 53 7.39 -2.90 10.47
C ALA A 53 8.23 -2.47 11.68
N PHE A 54 7.63 -2.46 12.88
CA PHE A 54 8.34 -2.16 14.12
C PHE A 54 9.50 -3.12 14.39
N PHE A 55 9.26 -4.44 14.24
CA PHE A 55 10.32 -5.43 14.44
C PHE A 55 11.41 -5.35 13.37
N ILE A 56 11.08 -5.01 12.12
CA ILE A 56 12.09 -4.76 11.07
C ILE A 56 12.98 -3.57 11.47
N ILE A 57 12.38 -2.45 11.89
CA ILE A 57 13.13 -1.26 12.33
C ILE A 57 14.00 -1.59 13.55
N LEU A 58 13.45 -2.28 14.54
CA LEU A 58 14.16 -2.68 15.74
C LEU A 58 15.35 -3.59 15.43
N THR A 59 15.15 -4.61 14.58
CA THR A 59 16.21 -5.53 14.16
C THR A 59 17.30 -4.79 13.39
N THR A 60 16.92 -3.91 12.47
CA THR A 60 17.85 -3.09 11.71
C THR A 60 18.70 -2.19 12.62
N ALA A 61 18.05 -1.53 13.59
CA ALA A 61 18.75 -0.69 14.56
C ALA A 61 19.67 -1.49 15.47
N ALA A 62 19.20 -2.62 16.01
CA ALA A 62 19.96 -3.42 16.98
C ALA A 62 21.11 -4.21 16.33
N VAL A 63 20.99 -4.63 15.08
CA VAL A 63 21.98 -5.51 14.43
C VAL A 63 22.85 -4.73 13.47
N LEU A 64 22.27 -4.05 12.49
CA LEU A 64 23.06 -3.38 11.45
C LEU A 64 23.75 -2.15 12.00
N ASN A 65 23.01 -1.24 12.62
CA ASN A 65 23.57 0.00 13.13
C ASN A 65 24.59 -0.25 14.27
N ALA A 66 24.32 -1.19 15.17
CA ALA A 66 25.25 -1.56 16.23
C ALA A 66 26.57 -2.17 15.70
N ASN A 67 26.56 -2.80 14.53
CA ASN A 67 27.73 -3.32 13.85
C ASN A 67 28.35 -2.31 12.85
N GLY A 68 27.95 -1.04 12.88
CA GLY A 68 28.48 0.03 12.05
C GLY A 68 28.02 -0.02 10.58
N VAL A 69 27.05 -0.87 10.23
CA VAL A 69 26.46 -0.96 8.89
C VAL A 69 25.35 0.09 8.77
N THR A 70 25.72 1.29 8.33
CA THR A 70 24.79 2.43 8.21
C THR A 70 24.28 2.65 6.78
N ASN A 71 24.94 2.06 5.78
CA ASN A 71 24.55 2.21 4.38
C ASN A 71 24.45 0.84 3.70
N ILE A 72 23.24 0.45 3.36
CA ILE A 72 22.95 -0.81 2.67
C ILE A 72 22.61 -0.49 1.22
N THR A 73 23.43 -1.01 0.31
CA THR A 73 23.28 -0.75 -1.14
C THR A 73 22.74 -1.96 -1.91
N SER A 74 22.73 -3.14 -1.30
CA SER A 74 22.26 -4.36 -1.95
C SER A 74 21.55 -5.31 -0.97
N ALA A 75 20.66 -6.16 -1.51
CA ALA A 75 19.97 -7.20 -0.75
C ALA A 75 20.97 -8.24 -0.18
N ALA A 76 22.03 -8.55 -0.92
CA ALA A 76 23.08 -9.46 -0.45
C ALA A 76 23.81 -8.90 0.77
N GLN A 77 24.12 -7.60 0.78
CA GLN A 77 24.73 -6.92 1.93
C GLN A 77 23.79 -6.93 3.15
N ALA A 78 22.49 -6.73 2.94
CA ALA A 78 21.50 -6.83 4.01
C ALA A 78 21.43 -8.25 4.60
N ALA A 79 21.48 -9.28 3.76
CA ALA A 79 21.53 -10.66 4.20
C ALA A 79 22.81 -10.97 5.00
N GLU A 80 23.98 -10.56 4.50
CA GLU A 80 25.27 -10.75 5.20
C GLU A 80 25.27 -10.08 6.59
N ALA A 81 24.71 -8.89 6.70
CA ALA A 81 24.63 -8.16 7.97
C ALA A 81 23.72 -8.86 9.00
N LEU A 82 22.82 -9.74 8.57
CA LEU A 82 21.97 -10.57 9.44
C LEU A 82 22.58 -11.94 9.79
N ARG A 83 23.70 -12.30 9.17
CA ARG A 83 24.38 -13.58 9.37
C ARG A 83 24.73 -13.89 10.83
N PRO A 84 25.15 -12.92 11.68
CA PRO A 84 25.39 -13.19 13.10
C PRO A 84 24.18 -13.71 13.88
N LEU A 85 22.95 -13.43 13.40
CA LEU A 85 21.70 -13.86 14.04
C LEU A 85 21.18 -15.20 13.52
N ALA A 86 21.24 -15.43 12.21
CA ALA A 86 20.60 -16.56 11.56
C ALA A 86 21.62 -17.59 10.99
N GLY A 87 22.92 -17.36 11.20
CA GLY A 87 23.98 -18.26 10.75
C GLY A 87 24.04 -18.43 9.23
N ASP A 88 24.46 -19.61 8.78
CA ASP A 88 24.65 -19.91 7.35
C ASP A 88 23.36 -19.98 6.54
N PHE A 89 22.21 -20.13 7.22
CA PHE A 89 20.89 -20.12 6.56
C PHE A 89 20.37 -18.73 6.23
N THR A 90 21.05 -17.67 6.61
CA THR A 90 20.58 -16.28 6.42
C THR A 90 20.26 -15.97 4.97
N PHE A 91 21.12 -16.35 4.04
CA PHE A 91 20.90 -16.09 2.61
C PHE A 91 19.68 -16.82 2.08
N LEU A 92 19.48 -18.07 2.48
CA LEU A 92 18.32 -18.85 2.06
C LEU A 92 17.02 -18.26 2.61
N LEU A 93 16.98 -17.93 3.90
CA LEU A 93 15.81 -17.32 4.55
C LEU A 93 15.48 -15.97 3.95
N PHE A 94 16.50 -15.14 3.72
CA PHE A 94 16.35 -13.82 3.13
C PHE A 94 15.86 -13.90 1.67
N ALA A 95 16.43 -14.80 0.86
CA ALA A 95 16.00 -15.03 -0.51
C ALA A 95 14.56 -15.53 -0.59
N LEU A 96 14.17 -16.49 0.25
CA LEU A 96 12.79 -16.98 0.33
C LEU A 96 11.83 -15.88 0.75
N GLY A 97 12.23 -15.01 1.70
CA GLY A 97 11.47 -13.85 2.11
C GLY A 97 11.23 -12.88 0.96
N ILE A 98 12.28 -12.53 0.20
CA ILE A 98 12.16 -11.62 -0.96
C ILE A 98 11.29 -12.24 -2.06
N ILE A 99 11.52 -13.52 -2.39
CA ILE A 99 10.73 -14.21 -3.43
C ILE A 99 9.25 -14.27 -3.01
N GLY A 100 8.97 -14.70 -1.77
CA GLY A 100 7.61 -14.79 -1.27
C GLY A 100 6.89 -13.44 -1.25
N THR A 101 7.58 -12.40 -0.78
CA THR A 101 7.04 -11.03 -0.77
C THR A 101 6.81 -10.53 -2.20
N GLY A 102 7.74 -10.78 -3.13
CA GLY A 102 7.59 -10.41 -4.53
C GLY A 102 6.40 -11.09 -5.19
N MET A 103 6.22 -12.40 -4.98
CA MET A 103 5.08 -13.14 -5.52
C MET A 103 3.72 -12.61 -5.04
N LEU A 104 3.64 -12.09 -3.82
CA LEU A 104 2.42 -11.49 -3.28
C LEU A 104 2.27 -10.02 -3.70
N ALA A 105 3.34 -9.25 -3.63
CA ALA A 105 3.29 -7.80 -3.82
C ALA A 105 3.14 -7.40 -5.30
N ILE A 106 3.82 -8.08 -6.23
CA ILE A 106 3.82 -7.70 -7.65
C ILE A 106 2.41 -7.72 -8.26
N PRO A 107 1.61 -8.81 -8.12
CA PRO A 107 0.25 -8.82 -8.66
C PRO A 107 -0.65 -7.75 -8.05
N VAL A 108 -0.55 -7.55 -6.74
CA VAL A 108 -1.37 -6.57 -6.01
C VAL A 108 -1.01 -5.14 -6.43
N LEU A 109 0.27 -4.83 -6.59
CA LEU A 109 0.73 -3.50 -7.03
C LEU A 109 0.34 -3.21 -8.47
N ALA A 110 0.58 -4.17 -9.37
CA ALA A 110 0.22 -4.05 -10.77
C ALA A 110 -1.30 -3.93 -10.96
N GLY A 111 -2.07 -4.74 -10.23
CA GLY A 111 -3.53 -4.67 -10.22
C GLY A 111 -4.05 -3.35 -9.66
N SER A 112 -3.47 -2.83 -8.57
CA SER A 112 -3.85 -1.53 -8.00
C SER A 112 -3.61 -0.39 -9.00
N ALA A 113 -2.50 -0.42 -9.73
CA ALA A 113 -2.23 0.55 -10.79
C ALA A 113 -3.25 0.43 -11.93
N ALA A 114 -3.60 -0.81 -12.31
CA ALA A 114 -4.59 -1.06 -13.34
C ALA A 114 -5.99 -0.57 -12.95
N TYR A 115 -6.42 -0.77 -11.71
CA TYR A 115 -7.67 -0.21 -11.19
C TYR A 115 -7.65 1.31 -11.25
N GLY A 116 -6.63 1.95 -10.66
CA GLY A 116 -6.54 3.41 -10.63
C GLY A 116 -6.54 4.06 -12.00
N VAL A 117 -5.78 3.51 -12.95
CA VAL A 117 -5.73 4.04 -14.32
C VAL A 117 -7.03 3.75 -15.08
N SER A 118 -7.54 2.52 -15.01
CA SER A 118 -8.76 2.15 -15.74
C SER A 118 -9.96 2.95 -15.25
N GLU A 119 -10.12 3.18 -13.96
CA GLU A 119 -11.18 4.01 -13.41
C GLU A 119 -11.04 5.48 -13.81
N ALA A 120 -9.80 6.01 -13.84
CA ALA A 120 -9.55 7.38 -14.27
C ALA A 120 -9.92 7.61 -15.75
N PHE A 121 -9.74 6.60 -16.60
CA PHE A 121 -10.10 6.65 -18.02
C PHE A 121 -11.50 6.12 -18.34
N GLY A 122 -12.25 5.66 -17.32
CA GLY A 122 -13.58 5.07 -17.51
C GLY A 122 -13.56 3.74 -18.25
N TRP A 123 -12.45 3.00 -18.20
CA TRP A 123 -12.33 1.66 -18.78
C TRP A 123 -12.95 0.62 -17.85
N ARG A 124 -13.24 -0.55 -18.40
CA ARG A 124 -13.70 -1.67 -17.60
C ARG A 124 -12.58 -2.15 -16.68
N ALA A 125 -12.75 -1.90 -15.38
CA ALA A 125 -11.77 -2.20 -14.33
C ALA A 125 -12.29 -3.39 -13.52
N THR A 126 -11.88 -4.61 -13.88
CA THR A 126 -12.28 -5.82 -13.15
C THR A 126 -11.30 -6.96 -13.42
N LEU A 127 -10.91 -7.68 -12.35
CA LEU A 127 -10.11 -8.90 -12.45
C LEU A 127 -10.93 -10.12 -12.93
N GLU A 128 -12.26 -10.04 -12.86
CA GLU A 128 -13.13 -11.14 -13.26
C GLU A 128 -13.37 -11.21 -14.77
N ALA A 129 -13.21 -10.09 -15.47
CA ALA A 129 -13.35 -10.08 -16.91
C ALA A 129 -12.20 -10.84 -17.58
N LYS A 130 -12.50 -11.53 -18.67
CA LYS A 130 -11.44 -12.08 -19.52
C LYS A 130 -10.62 -10.96 -20.14
N ALA A 131 -9.34 -11.22 -20.41
CA ALA A 131 -8.43 -10.22 -20.98
C ALA A 131 -8.98 -9.53 -22.25
N PRO A 132 -9.69 -10.19 -23.18
CA PRO A 132 -10.30 -9.52 -24.32
C PRO A 132 -11.41 -8.51 -23.96
N ASP A 133 -12.08 -8.70 -22.83
CA ASP A 133 -13.20 -7.85 -22.39
C ASP A 133 -12.76 -6.63 -21.57
N ALA A 134 -11.51 -6.65 -21.06
CA ALA A 134 -10.89 -5.59 -20.26
C ALA A 134 -9.46 -5.29 -20.72
N VAL A 135 -9.27 -5.08 -22.01
CA VAL A 135 -7.95 -4.92 -22.64
C VAL A 135 -7.12 -3.83 -21.98
N GLY A 136 -7.71 -2.66 -21.69
CA GLY A 136 -7.00 -1.55 -21.04
C GLY A 136 -6.45 -1.95 -19.66
N PHE A 137 -7.28 -2.60 -18.86
CA PHE A 137 -6.92 -3.06 -17.51
C PHE A 137 -5.73 -4.05 -17.55
N TYR A 138 -5.81 -5.08 -18.36
CA TYR A 138 -4.74 -6.07 -18.48
C TYR A 138 -3.49 -5.53 -19.17
N THR A 139 -3.63 -4.55 -20.06
CA THR A 139 -2.48 -3.85 -20.66
C THR A 139 -1.69 -3.08 -19.61
N ILE A 140 -2.35 -2.41 -18.66
CA ILE A 140 -1.66 -1.73 -17.55
C ILE A 140 -0.91 -2.73 -16.67
N ILE A 141 -1.51 -3.88 -16.33
CA ILE A 141 -0.84 -4.93 -15.56
C ILE A 141 0.41 -5.41 -16.30
N ALA A 142 0.28 -5.74 -17.58
CA ALA A 142 1.40 -6.20 -18.39
C ALA A 142 2.49 -5.13 -18.52
N ALA A 143 2.11 -3.89 -18.82
CA ALA A 143 3.05 -2.77 -18.94
C ALA A 143 3.79 -2.50 -17.61
N ALA A 144 3.08 -2.45 -16.47
CA ALA A 144 3.69 -2.27 -15.16
C ALA A 144 4.70 -3.38 -14.84
N THR A 145 4.34 -4.64 -15.15
CA THR A 145 5.20 -5.79 -14.91
C THR A 145 6.44 -5.76 -15.82
N VAL A 146 6.27 -5.49 -17.12
CA VAL A 146 7.38 -5.43 -18.08
C VAL A 146 8.32 -4.26 -17.77
N ILE A 147 7.78 -3.08 -17.44
CA ILE A 147 8.58 -1.92 -17.06
C ILE A 147 9.35 -2.23 -15.76
N GLY A 148 8.67 -2.78 -14.74
CA GLY A 148 9.31 -3.17 -13.49
C GLY A 148 10.43 -4.19 -13.69
N PHE A 149 10.21 -5.20 -14.52
CA PHE A 149 11.23 -6.18 -14.90
C PHE A 149 12.39 -5.51 -15.65
N GLY A 150 12.09 -4.65 -16.62
CA GLY A 150 13.10 -3.92 -17.41
C GLY A 150 13.98 -3.00 -16.55
N LEU A 151 13.42 -2.36 -15.53
CA LEU A 151 14.19 -1.54 -14.58
C LEU A 151 15.26 -2.35 -13.85
N GLY A 152 15.06 -3.65 -13.63
CA GLY A 152 16.07 -4.54 -13.04
C GLY A 152 17.36 -4.66 -13.85
N PHE A 153 17.35 -4.33 -15.13
CA PHE A 153 18.53 -4.38 -16.02
C PHE A 153 19.22 -3.01 -16.21
N THR A 154 18.69 -1.95 -15.61
CA THR A 154 19.23 -0.58 -15.77
C THR A 154 20.48 -0.29 -14.95
N GLY A 155 20.92 -1.22 -14.10
CA GLY A 155 22.04 -1.03 -13.18
C GLY A 155 21.71 -0.14 -11.97
N ILE A 156 20.50 0.37 -11.85
CA ILE A 156 20.05 1.13 -10.67
C ILE A 156 19.85 0.15 -9.52
N SER A 157 20.39 0.49 -8.35
CA SER A 157 20.21 -0.34 -7.15
C SER A 157 18.72 -0.53 -6.83
N ALA A 158 18.29 -1.78 -6.60
CA ALA A 158 16.92 -2.10 -6.20
C ALA A 158 16.51 -1.36 -4.90
N ILE A 159 17.45 -1.17 -3.98
CA ILE A 159 17.21 -0.43 -2.74
C ILE A 159 16.91 1.04 -3.03
N ASN A 160 17.66 1.68 -3.93
CA ASN A 160 17.38 3.05 -4.34
C ASN A 160 16.01 3.18 -5.02
N MET A 161 15.62 2.21 -5.86
CA MET A 161 14.28 2.19 -6.46
C MET A 161 13.19 2.07 -5.40
N LEU A 162 13.38 1.24 -4.37
CA LEU A 162 12.43 1.11 -3.26
C LEU A 162 12.32 2.42 -2.46
N VAL A 163 13.43 3.08 -2.17
CA VAL A 163 13.43 4.38 -1.47
C VAL A 163 12.68 5.44 -2.28
N TRP A 164 12.98 5.59 -3.56
CA TRP A 164 12.29 6.55 -4.42
C TRP A 164 10.80 6.23 -4.57
N SER A 165 10.45 4.96 -4.72
CA SER A 165 9.06 4.50 -4.74
C SER A 165 8.35 4.86 -3.43
N ALA A 166 8.98 4.67 -2.28
CA ALA A 166 8.44 5.05 -0.98
C ALA A 166 8.23 6.56 -0.85
N VAL A 167 9.18 7.37 -1.33
CA VAL A 167 9.09 8.85 -1.35
C VAL A 167 7.89 9.30 -2.19
N ILE A 168 7.79 8.82 -3.43
CA ILE A 168 6.68 9.16 -4.33
C ILE A 168 5.33 8.75 -3.72
N ASN A 169 5.29 7.54 -3.15
CA ASN A 169 4.11 7.03 -2.47
C ASN A 169 3.71 7.87 -1.25
N GLY A 170 4.70 8.34 -0.48
CA GLY A 170 4.49 9.26 0.64
C GLY A 170 3.92 10.61 0.21
N ILE A 171 4.43 11.19 -0.86
CA ILE A 171 3.92 12.44 -1.44
C ILE A 171 2.47 12.25 -1.91
N ALA A 172 2.19 11.18 -2.63
CA ALA A 172 0.85 10.88 -3.13
C ALA A 172 -0.16 10.57 -2.01
N ALA A 173 0.32 10.09 -0.85
CA ALA A 173 -0.54 9.78 0.28
C ALA A 173 -1.27 11.03 0.84
N VAL A 174 -0.62 12.19 0.86
CA VAL A 174 -1.17 13.41 1.46
C VAL A 174 -2.48 13.85 0.79
N PRO A 175 -2.54 14.07 -0.55
CA PRO A 175 -3.78 14.45 -1.20
C PRO A 175 -4.86 13.36 -1.11
N ILE A 176 -4.48 12.07 -1.18
CA ILE A 176 -5.43 10.96 -1.05
C ILE A 176 -6.04 10.95 0.36
N MET A 177 -5.23 11.08 1.41
CA MET A 177 -5.72 11.15 2.78
C MET A 177 -6.64 12.36 2.99
N ALA A 178 -6.29 13.52 2.45
CA ALA A 178 -7.13 14.72 2.53
C ALA A 178 -8.49 14.50 1.85
N MET A 179 -8.51 13.93 0.64
CA MET A 179 -9.75 13.58 -0.05
C MET A 179 -10.59 12.56 0.73
N MET A 180 -9.97 11.51 1.27
CA MET A 180 -10.66 10.54 2.12
C MET A 180 -11.29 11.21 3.34
N MET A 181 -10.55 12.11 4.02
CA MET A 181 -11.09 12.83 5.17
C MET A 181 -12.26 13.75 4.81
N MET A 182 -12.24 14.39 3.64
CA MET A 182 -13.37 15.17 3.14
C MET A 182 -14.59 14.30 2.87
N ILE A 183 -14.40 13.11 2.29
CA ILE A 183 -15.50 12.16 2.02
C ILE A 183 -16.10 11.66 3.33
N VAL A 184 -15.27 11.17 4.25
CA VAL A 184 -15.70 10.58 5.54
C VAL A 184 -16.38 11.61 6.45
N ALA A 185 -15.99 12.89 6.36
CA ALA A 185 -16.62 13.98 7.10
C ALA A 185 -17.94 14.45 6.50
N ASN A 186 -18.21 14.15 5.23
CA ASN A 186 -19.35 14.67 4.49
C ASN A 186 -20.64 13.90 4.84
N ARG A 187 -21.62 14.60 5.44
CA ARG A 187 -22.93 14.02 5.80
C ARG A 187 -23.76 13.59 4.60
N ASN A 188 -23.65 14.29 3.48
CA ASN A 188 -24.45 13.99 2.29
C ASN A 188 -23.97 12.71 1.60
N LEU A 189 -22.67 12.41 1.67
CA LEU A 189 -22.07 11.20 1.11
C LEU A 189 -22.22 10.01 2.05
N MET A 190 -21.83 10.18 3.32
CA MET A 190 -21.76 9.08 4.29
C MET A 190 -23.08 8.83 5.03
N GLY A 191 -24.01 9.79 5.05
CA GLY A 191 -25.28 9.66 5.75
C GLY A 191 -25.07 9.29 7.23
N ARG A 192 -25.70 8.17 7.66
CA ARG A 192 -25.61 7.63 9.02
C ARG A 192 -24.25 7.01 9.37
N PHE A 193 -23.44 6.66 8.36
CA PHE A 193 -22.11 6.07 8.52
C PHE A 193 -21.00 7.11 8.60
N ARG A 194 -21.33 8.38 8.72
CA ARG A 194 -20.35 9.43 8.96
C ARG A 194 -19.53 9.11 10.20
N ALA A 195 -18.20 9.23 10.10
CA ALA A 195 -17.31 8.98 11.22
C ALA A 195 -17.59 9.93 12.40
N ARG A 196 -17.30 9.46 13.61
CA ARG A 196 -17.39 10.27 14.83
C ARG A 196 -16.40 11.43 14.76
N THR A 197 -16.75 12.56 15.36
CA THR A 197 -15.95 13.79 15.30
C THR A 197 -14.50 13.60 15.74
N TRP A 198 -14.25 12.79 16.77
CA TRP A 198 -12.90 12.51 17.23
C TRP A 198 -12.07 11.70 16.22
N LEU A 199 -12.69 10.76 15.49
CA LEU A 199 -12.01 10.02 14.40
C LEU A 199 -11.67 10.96 13.24
N ILE A 200 -12.57 11.89 12.92
CA ILE A 200 -12.29 12.91 11.89
C ILE A 200 -11.14 13.80 12.32
N ALA A 201 -11.10 14.21 13.60
CA ALA A 201 -9.99 15.00 14.13
C ALA A 201 -8.66 14.26 14.09
N LEU A 202 -8.64 12.98 14.49
CA LEU A 202 -7.44 12.13 14.40
C LEU A 202 -7.00 11.90 12.95
N GLY A 203 -7.93 11.70 12.03
CA GLY A 203 -7.61 11.55 10.61
C GLY A 203 -6.99 12.81 10.01
N TRP A 204 -7.51 13.99 10.34
CA TRP A 204 -6.91 15.27 9.93
C TRP A 204 -5.55 15.50 10.59
N LEU A 205 -5.38 15.11 11.86
CA LEU A 205 -4.08 15.17 12.53
C LEU A 205 -3.06 14.27 11.82
N GLY A 206 -3.43 13.02 11.50
CA GLY A 206 -2.57 12.11 10.73
C GLY A 206 -2.21 12.68 9.35
N THR A 207 -3.18 13.27 8.64
CA THR A 207 -2.95 13.93 7.36
C THR A 207 -1.99 15.11 7.48
N ALA A 208 -2.15 15.93 8.51
CA ALA A 208 -1.26 17.08 8.78
C ALA A 208 0.16 16.61 9.12
N LEU A 209 0.33 15.59 9.96
CA LEU A 209 1.64 15.03 10.29
C LEU A 209 2.34 14.47 9.04
N MET A 210 1.60 13.77 8.18
CA MET A 210 2.15 13.26 6.92
C MET A 210 2.55 14.40 5.98
N ALA A 211 1.74 15.46 5.88
CA ALA A 211 2.05 16.64 5.10
C ALA A 211 3.32 17.34 5.61
N LEU A 212 3.46 17.49 6.93
CA LEU A 212 4.68 18.04 7.54
C LEU A 212 5.92 17.18 7.24
N ALA A 213 5.79 15.85 7.29
CA ALA A 213 6.89 14.95 6.94
C ALA A 213 7.31 15.11 5.47
N VAL A 214 6.36 15.25 4.56
CA VAL A 214 6.64 15.50 3.13
C VAL A 214 7.30 16.87 2.93
N ILE A 215 6.83 17.91 3.61
CA ILE A 215 7.46 19.24 3.55
C ILE A 215 8.90 19.19 4.09
N ALA A 216 9.12 18.51 5.21
CA ALA A 216 10.46 18.34 5.78
C ALA A 216 11.39 17.58 4.83
N LEU A 217 10.86 16.56 4.13
CA LEU A 217 11.60 15.83 3.11
C LEU A 217 12.04 16.76 1.97
N PHE A 218 11.12 17.58 1.42
CA PHE A 218 11.46 18.55 0.38
C PHE A 218 12.48 19.58 0.86
N TRP A 219 12.32 20.04 2.10
CA TRP A 219 13.27 20.96 2.70
C TRP A 219 14.68 20.36 2.79
N SER A 220 14.79 19.10 3.17
CA SER A 220 16.09 18.41 3.23
C SER A 220 16.75 18.25 1.86
N PHE A 221 15.98 18.10 0.78
CA PHE A 221 16.52 18.06 -0.59
C PHE A 221 16.98 19.44 -1.10
N LEU A 222 16.39 20.53 -0.59
CA LEU A 222 16.74 21.89 -0.99
C LEU A 222 17.91 22.47 -0.17
N ALA A 223 18.08 21.98 1.06
CA ALA A 223 19.07 22.47 2.02
C ALA A 223 20.41 21.69 2.01
N GLY A 224 20.45 20.50 1.37
CA GLY A 224 21.67 19.68 1.23
C GLY A 224 22.15 19.66 -0.18
#